data_dbbe8965de8377f5f5601895d75ecff5
#
_entry.id   dbbe8965de8377f5f5601895d75ecff5
#
_cell.length_a   1.000
_cell.length_b   1.000
_cell.length_c   1.000
_cell.angle_alpha   90.00
_cell.angle_beta   90.00
_cell.angle_gamma   90.00
#
_symmetry.space_group_name_H-M   'P 1'
#
loop_
_entity.id
_entity.type
_entity.pdbx_description
1 polymer ?
#
loop_
_entity_poly.entity_id
_entity_poly.type
_entity_poly.pdbx_seq_one_letter_code
_entity_poly.pdbx_strand_id
1 'polypeptide(L)'
;RYRSNNFSFDSWNDEKSILDQKNTLEISSNIVVSGCRQHWLRFSWEKTWAAQEHSDLVLDTTLMFNDQPGFRNASALSWSPWNTTDQKVHILQALSTVCMDSHFYDYQQLSVKQRTEQISRWLSECHVVHGTTAVLWHPHTLTQDYGWREGFISLLNIIQDLRKSFL
;
A
#
# COMPACT_ATOMS: atom_id res chain seq x y z
N ARG A 1 13.91 -5.79 -20.42
CA ARG A 1 13.98 -6.88 -19.40
C ARG A 1 14.36 -6.21 -18.09
N TYR A 2 13.41 -5.76 -17.29
CA TYR A 2 13.67 -5.45 -15.90
C TYR A 2 14.07 -6.79 -15.24
N ARG A 3 15.31 -6.91 -14.82
CA ARG A 3 15.68 -7.92 -13.84
C ARG A 3 14.97 -7.50 -12.55
N SER A 4 13.92 -8.19 -12.17
CA SER A 4 13.49 -8.23 -10.79
C SER A 4 14.71 -8.71 -10.00
N ASN A 5 15.37 -7.82 -9.28
CA ASN A 5 16.28 -8.28 -8.25
C ASN A 5 15.41 -9.18 -7.38
N ASN A 6 15.85 -10.43 -7.21
CA ASN A 6 15.24 -11.38 -6.31
C ASN A 6 15.33 -10.79 -4.91
N PHE A 7 14.33 -9.98 -4.55
CA PHE A 7 14.05 -9.73 -3.14
C PHE A 7 13.81 -11.11 -2.56
N SER A 8 14.66 -11.53 -1.64
CA SER A 8 14.50 -12.85 -1.05
C SER A 8 13.09 -12.93 -0.52
N PHE A 9 12.39 -14.00 -0.81
CA PHE A 9 10.99 -14.20 -0.45
C PHE A 9 10.76 -14.01 1.07
N ASP A 10 11.81 -14.04 1.88
CA ASP A 10 11.81 -13.95 3.33
C ASP A 10 12.35 -12.63 3.90
N SER A 11 12.65 -11.62 3.07
CA SER A 11 13.24 -10.35 3.53
C SER A 11 12.27 -9.43 4.29
N TRP A 12 10.98 -9.70 4.26
CA TRP A 12 9.92 -8.82 4.82
C TRP A 12 9.97 -8.68 6.35
N ASN A 13 10.69 -9.51 7.07
CA ASN A 13 10.87 -9.50 8.52
C ASN A 13 12.34 -9.54 8.94
N ASP A 14 13.26 -9.31 8.00
CA ASP A 14 14.70 -9.28 8.23
C ASP A 14 15.23 -7.85 8.05
N GLU A 15 15.62 -7.25 9.16
CA GLU A 15 16.13 -5.88 9.25
C GLU A 15 17.27 -5.64 8.27
N LYS A 16 18.26 -6.55 8.22
CA LYS A 16 19.43 -6.40 7.35
C LYS A 16 19.03 -6.38 5.87
N SER A 17 18.15 -7.29 5.47
CA SER A 17 17.66 -7.35 4.09
C SER A 17 16.87 -6.10 3.71
N ILE A 18 16.04 -5.57 4.60
CA ILE A 18 15.28 -4.33 4.38
C ILE A 18 16.24 -3.15 4.24
N LEU A 19 17.22 -3.03 5.13
CA LEU A 19 18.23 -1.97 5.11
C LEU A 19 19.08 -2.01 3.84
N ASP A 20 19.56 -3.18 3.44
CA ASP A 20 20.35 -3.36 2.21
C ASP A 20 19.56 -2.96 0.95
N GLN A 21 18.27 -3.31 0.89
CA GLN A 21 17.39 -2.94 -0.20
C GLN A 21 17.12 -1.43 -0.24
N LYS A 22 16.86 -0.83 0.93
CA LYS A 22 16.70 0.63 1.08
C LYS A 22 17.94 1.36 0.57
N ASN A 23 19.12 0.99 1.07
CA ASN A 23 20.38 1.60 0.68
C ASN A 23 20.65 1.47 -0.83
N THR A 24 20.39 0.29 -1.40
CA THR A 24 20.54 0.05 -2.84
C THR A 24 19.65 0.98 -3.65
N LEU A 25 18.38 1.16 -3.21
CA LEU A 25 17.45 2.05 -3.88
C LEU A 25 17.85 3.52 -3.74
N GLU A 26 18.27 3.95 -2.56
CA GLU A 26 18.72 5.32 -2.30
C GLU A 26 19.96 5.67 -3.13
N ILE A 27 20.94 4.80 -3.20
CA ILE A 27 22.16 4.99 -4.02
C ILE A 27 21.79 5.08 -5.51
N SER A 28 20.91 4.19 -6.00
CA SER A 28 20.56 4.15 -7.42
C SER A 28 19.66 5.28 -7.88
N SER A 29 18.78 5.80 -7.00
CA SER A 29 17.80 6.84 -7.33
C SER A 29 18.20 8.24 -6.87
N ASN A 30 19.15 8.35 -5.96
CA ASN A 30 19.49 9.60 -5.24
C ASN A 30 18.28 10.22 -4.50
N ILE A 31 17.38 9.37 -3.99
CA ILE A 31 16.16 9.76 -3.25
C ILE A 31 16.16 9.06 -1.90
N VAL A 32 15.87 9.79 -0.84
CA VAL A 32 15.68 9.20 0.50
C VAL A 32 14.41 8.36 0.53
N VAL A 33 14.53 7.11 0.95
CA VAL A 33 13.41 6.16 1.08
C VAL A 33 12.91 6.16 2.52
N SER A 34 11.71 6.67 2.73
CA SER A 34 11.10 6.78 4.06
C SER A 34 9.91 5.83 4.28
N GLY A 35 9.40 5.19 3.24
CA GLY A 35 8.23 4.32 3.32
C GLY A 35 8.42 3.00 2.61
N CYS A 36 7.64 2.01 3.03
CA CYS A 36 7.70 0.65 2.51
C CYS A 36 6.29 0.08 2.29
N ARG A 37 6.19 -0.81 1.32
CA ARG A 37 5.13 -1.81 1.17
C ARG A 37 5.79 -3.13 0.86
N GLN A 38 5.54 -4.14 1.68
CA GLN A 38 6.12 -5.46 1.49
C GLN A 38 5.52 -6.14 0.26
N HIS A 39 6.39 -6.74 -0.54
CA HIS A 39 5.97 -7.52 -1.71
C HIS A 39 5.08 -8.69 -1.29
N TRP A 40 4.03 -8.97 -2.04
CA TRP A 40 3.01 -9.96 -1.71
C TRP A 40 2.28 -9.69 -0.39
N LEU A 41 2.34 -8.46 0.16
CA LEU A 41 1.71 -8.06 1.42
C LEU A 41 2.13 -8.96 2.60
N ARG A 42 3.33 -9.54 2.54
CA ARG A 42 3.85 -10.41 3.61
C ARG A 42 4.07 -9.58 4.87
N PHE A 43 3.55 -10.08 5.97
CA PHE A 43 3.48 -9.29 7.18
C PHE A 43 3.41 -10.14 8.44
N SER A 44 4.15 -9.72 9.48
CA SER A 44 4.03 -10.21 10.85
C SER A 44 3.83 -9.03 11.79
N TRP A 45 2.80 -9.10 12.63
CA TRP A 45 2.51 -8.10 13.65
C TRP A 45 3.66 -7.89 14.63
N GLU A 46 4.45 -8.92 14.87
CA GLU A 46 5.55 -8.89 15.84
C GLU A 46 6.88 -8.42 15.23
N LYS A 47 7.11 -8.66 13.94
CA LYS A 47 8.45 -8.54 13.34
C LYS A 47 8.56 -7.46 12.26
N THR A 48 7.56 -7.32 11.39
CA THR A 48 7.71 -6.51 10.17
C THR A 48 7.93 -5.04 10.51
N TRP A 49 7.11 -4.45 11.37
CA TRP A 49 7.26 -3.04 11.75
C TRP A 49 8.57 -2.77 12.52
N ALA A 50 8.99 -3.70 13.40
CA ALA A 50 10.27 -3.57 14.09
C ALA A 50 11.45 -3.58 13.10
N ALA A 51 11.46 -4.50 12.14
CA ALA A 51 12.49 -4.57 11.12
C ALA A 51 12.51 -3.33 10.20
N GLN A 52 11.35 -2.80 9.86
CA GLN A 52 11.23 -1.56 9.08
C GLN A 52 11.72 -0.34 9.87
N GLU A 53 11.32 -0.21 11.13
CA GLU A 53 11.74 0.89 12.01
C GLU A 53 13.26 0.88 12.25
N HIS A 54 13.86 -0.29 12.49
CA HIS A 54 15.32 -0.44 12.62
C HIS A 54 16.07 -0.15 11.31
N SER A 55 15.37 -0.14 10.19
CA SER A 55 15.91 0.26 8.88
C SER A 55 15.62 1.73 8.54
N ASP A 56 15.27 2.57 9.53
CA ASP A 56 14.92 3.98 9.37
C ASP A 56 13.74 4.23 8.41
N LEU A 57 12.80 3.29 8.33
CA LEU A 57 11.54 3.50 7.63
C LEU A 57 10.50 4.05 8.61
N VAL A 58 9.79 5.09 8.20
CA VAL A 58 8.82 5.80 9.05
C VAL A 58 7.37 5.63 8.60
N LEU A 59 7.16 4.97 7.46
CA LEU A 59 5.82 4.72 6.91
C LEU A 59 5.72 3.29 6.38
N ASP A 60 4.71 2.55 6.82
CA ASP A 60 4.32 1.27 6.25
C ASP A 60 2.94 1.33 5.60
N THR A 61 2.81 0.78 4.40
CA THR A 61 1.55 0.67 3.66
C THR A 61 1.22 -0.79 3.28
N THR A 62 1.75 -1.75 4.03
CA THR A 62 1.62 -3.19 3.72
C THR A 62 0.23 -3.74 4.05
N LEU A 63 -0.46 -3.20 5.07
CA LEU A 63 -1.74 -3.75 5.50
C LEU A 63 -2.84 -3.54 4.47
N MET A 64 -3.19 -4.63 3.80
CA MET A 64 -4.29 -4.75 2.84
C MET A 64 -4.80 -6.20 2.86
N PHE A 65 -6.05 -6.44 2.49
CA PHE A 65 -6.54 -7.77 2.15
C PHE A 65 -5.97 -8.19 0.79
N ASN A 66 -5.69 -9.48 0.61
CA ASN A 66 -5.10 -9.95 -0.65
C ASN A 66 -6.11 -10.04 -1.80
N ASP A 67 -7.38 -10.31 -1.51
CA ASP A 67 -8.41 -10.73 -2.45
C ASP A 67 -9.61 -9.79 -2.54
N GLN A 68 -9.69 -8.78 -1.69
CA GLN A 68 -10.81 -7.86 -1.64
C GLN A 68 -10.40 -6.47 -1.15
N PRO A 69 -11.10 -5.40 -1.57
CA PRO A 69 -10.87 -4.07 -1.02
C PRO A 69 -11.39 -3.96 0.42
N GLY A 70 -10.82 -3.04 1.17
CA GLY A 70 -11.23 -2.76 2.55
C GLY A 70 -10.06 -2.42 3.47
N PHE A 71 -10.40 -1.93 4.65
CA PHE A 71 -9.41 -1.61 5.69
C PHE A 71 -9.13 -2.84 6.56
N ARG A 72 -8.00 -3.53 6.33
CA ARG A 72 -7.65 -4.76 7.05
C ARG A 72 -7.49 -4.56 8.57
N ASN A 73 -7.18 -3.36 9.00
CA ASN A 73 -7.11 -2.96 10.41
C ASN A 73 -8.41 -2.31 10.92
N ALA A 74 -9.50 -2.38 10.16
CA ALA A 74 -10.81 -1.76 10.43
C ALA A 74 -10.75 -0.22 10.60
N SER A 75 -9.72 0.46 10.05
CA SER A 75 -9.56 1.91 10.18
C SER A 75 -9.00 2.53 8.91
N ALA A 76 -9.55 3.68 8.52
CA ALA A 76 -9.04 4.56 7.47
C ALA A 76 -8.06 5.62 8.01
N LEU A 77 -7.73 5.59 9.29
CA LEU A 77 -6.77 6.50 9.92
C LEU A 77 -5.39 5.87 9.96
N SER A 78 -4.34 6.67 9.80
CA SER A 78 -2.98 6.25 10.12
C SER A 78 -2.80 6.13 11.63
N TRP A 79 -1.95 5.23 12.07
CA TRP A 79 -1.65 5.05 13.49
C TRP A 79 -0.21 4.58 13.69
N SER A 80 0.30 4.77 14.90
CA SER A 80 1.55 4.15 15.33
C SER A 80 1.25 2.81 16.00
N PRO A 81 1.76 1.68 15.46
CA PRO A 81 1.55 0.37 16.04
C PRO A 81 2.20 0.22 17.41
N TRP A 82 1.72 -0.74 18.19
CA TRP A 82 2.33 -1.13 19.46
C TRP A 82 3.39 -2.20 19.24
N ASN A 83 4.60 -1.97 19.75
CA ASN A 83 5.66 -2.97 19.79
C ASN A 83 5.52 -3.80 21.06
N THR A 84 5.08 -5.06 20.91
CA THR A 84 4.86 -5.98 22.03
C THR A 84 6.15 -6.45 22.68
N THR A 85 7.27 -6.46 21.98
CA THR A 85 8.58 -6.87 22.49
C THR A 85 9.16 -5.77 23.38
N ASP A 86 9.20 -4.54 22.89
CA ASP A 86 9.79 -3.40 23.57
C ASP A 86 8.81 -2.68 24.50
N GLN A 87 7.54 -3.08 24.53
CA GLN A 87 6.47 -2.47 25.33
C GLN A 87 6.34 -0.95 25.13
N LYS A 88 6.43 -0.51 23.86
CA LYS A 88 6.34 0.90 23.46
C LYS A 88 5.60 1.06 22.14
N VAL A 89 5.20 2.28 21.83
CA VAL A 89 4.66 2.64 20.51
C VAL A 89 5.81 2.71 19.49
N HIS A 90 5.63 2.16 18.31
CA HIS A 90 6.55 2.37 17.18
C HIS A 90 6.57 3.84 16.75
N ILE A 91 7.73 4.34 16.33
CA ILE A 91 7.85 5.67 15.69
C ILE A 91 7.23 5.63 14.29
N LEU A 92 7.30 4.48 13.64
CA LEU A 92 6.71 4.22 12.33
C LEU A 92 5.21 4.45 12.35
N GLN A 93 4.69 5.07 11.27
CA GLN A 93 3.26 5.18 10.99
C GLN A 93 2.81 4.04 10.07
N ALA A 94 1.76 3.34 10.46
CA ALA A 94 1.08 2.39 9.60
C ALA A 94 -0.10 3.07 8.91
N LEU A 95 -0.21 2.88 7.59
CA LEU A 95 -1.27 3.38 6.74
C LEU A 95 -1.90 2.23 5.97
N SER A 96 -3.20 2.03 6.11
CA SER A 96 -3.90 0.98 5.36
C SER A 96 -3.86 1.25 3.87
N THR A 97 -3.63 0.21 3.08
CA THR A 97 -3.91 0.20 1.64
C THR A 97 -5.31 -0.37 1.44
N VAL A 98 -6.23 0.43 0.93
CA VAL A 98 -7.66 0.08 0.87
C VAL A 98 -8.02 -0.82 -0.31
N CYS A 99 -7.31 -0.70 -1.42
CA CYS A 99 -7.56 -1.51 -2.61
C CYS A 99 -6.34 -1.58 -3.54
N MET A 100 -6.36 -2.58 -4.41
CA MET A 100 -5.48 -2.70 -5.57
C MET A 100 -6.28 -3.04 -6.83
N ASP A 101 -5.67 -2.85 -7.98
CA ASP A 101 -6.23 -3.17 -9.29
C ASP A 101 -6.75 -4.61 -9.40
N SER A 102 -5.97 -5.60 -8.93
CA SER A 102 -6.33 -7.02 -8.99
C SER A 102 -7.63 -7.33 -8.23
N HIS A 103 -7.99 -6.59 -7.18
CA HIS A 103 -9.27 -6.78 -6.48
C HIS A 103 -10.47 -6.68 -7.43
N PHE A 104 -10.39 -5.75 -8.37
CA PHE A 104 -11.50 -5.41 -9.25
C PHE A 104 -11.49 -6.19 -10.57
N TYR A 105 -10.32 -6.62 -11.02
CA TYR A 105 -10.13 -7.23 -12.33
C TYR A 105 -9.90 -8.73 -12.28
N ASP A 106 -9.08 -9.21 -11.35
CA ASP A 106 -8.73 -10.63 -11.24
C ASP A 106 -9.64 -11.37 -10.26
N TYR A 107 -9.72 -10.88 -9.02
CA TYR A 107 -10.43 -11.59 -7.96
C TYR A 107 -11.95 -11.51 -8.07
N GLN A 108 -12.49 -10.34 -8.40
CA GLN A 108 -13.93 -10.12 -8.45
C GLN A 108 -14.49 -10.04 -9.88
N GLN A 109 -13.65 -9.79 -10.87
CA GLN A 109 -14.02 -9.68 -12.30
C GLN A 109 -15.20 -8.72 -12.55
N LEU A 110 -15.16 -7.55 -11.93
CA LEU A 110 -16.27 -6.61 -11.93
C LEU A 110 -16.44 -5.90 -13.28
N SER A 111 -17.66 -5.56 -13.64
CA SER A 111 -17.95 -4.64 -14.74
C SER A 111 -17.41 -3.23 -14.44
N VAL A 112 -17.28 -2.41 -15.47
CA VAL A 112 -16.81 -1.01 -15.34
C VAL A 112 -17.61 -0.25 -14.29
N LYS A 113 -18.94 -0.35 -14.33
CA LYS A 113 -19.84 0.30 -13.37
C LYS A 113 -19.58 -0.16 -11.95
N GLN A 114 -19.53 -1.46 -11.72
CA GLN A 114 -19.28 -2.03 -10.39
C GLN A 114 -17.91 -1.64 -9.83
N ARG A 115 -16.86 -1.63 -10.68
CA ARG A 115 -15.52 -1.16 -10.27
C ARG A 115 -15.56 0.28 -9.80
N THR A 116 -16.16 1.16 -10.58
CA THR A 116 -16.30 2.59 -10.24
C THR A 116 -17.05 2.78 -8.93
N GLU A 117 -18.17 2.07 -8.76
CA GLU A 117 -18.97 2.11 -7.53
C GLU A 117 -18.18 1.63 -6.31
N GLN A 118 -17.44 0.53 -6.42
CA GLN A 118 -16.63 0.03 -5.31
C GLN A 118 -15.46 0.95 -4.96
N ILE A 119 -14.73 1.45 -5.95
CA ILE A 119 -13.64 2.41 -5.73
C ILE A 119 -14.18 3.66 -5.04
N SER A 120 -15.28 4.23 -5.55
CA SER A 120 -15.91 5.41 -4.98
C SER A 120 -16.34 5.16 -3.53
N ARG A 121 -17.00 4.03 -3.25
CA ARG A 121 -17.42 3.66 -1.91
C ARG A 121 -16.26 3.66 -0.92
N TRP A 122 -15.19 2.92 -1.20
CA TRP A 122 -14.08 2.77 -0.26
C TRP A 122 -13.28 4.06 -0.05
N LEU A 123 -13.14 4.88 -1.08
CA LEU A 123 -12.52 6.19 -0.94
C LEU A 123 -13.42 7.17 -0.19
N SER A 124 -14.75 7.10 -0.38
CA SER A 124 -15.70 7.91 0.38
C SER A 124 -15.71 7.55 1.87
N GLU A 125 -15.59 6.27 2.24
CA GLU A 125 -15.43 5.85 3.65
C GLU A 125 -14.20 6.52 4.30
N CYS A 126 -13.08 6.57 3.59
CA CYS A 126 -11.90 7.28 4.05
C CYS A 126 -12.15 8.79 4.15
N HIS A 127 -12.81 9.37 3.15
CA HIS A 127 -13.11 10.79 3.08
C HIS A 127 -13.99 11.27 4.24
N VAL A 128 -15.07 10.54 4.54
CA VAL A 128 -16.05 10.90 5.60
C VAL A 128 -15.40 11.01 6.99
N VAL A 129 -14.38 10.21 7.27
CA VAL A 129 -13.65 10.24 8.55
C VAL A 129 -12.40 11.12 8.50
N HIS A 130 -12.23 11.92 7.45
CA HIS A 130 -11.00 12.71 7.20
C HIS A 130 -9.73 11.88 7.30
N GLY A 131 -9.82 10.61 6.88
CA GLY A 131 -8.75 9.64 6.94
C GLY A 131 -7.72 9.79 5.84
N THR A 132 -6.72 8.94 5.90
CA THR A 132 -5.69 8.81 4.86
C THR A 132 -5.53 7.34 4.53
N THR A 133 -5.50 7.00 3.25
CA THR A 133 -5.29 5.63 2.79
C THR A 133 -4.38 5.58 1.58
N ALA A 134 -3.74 4.45 1.38
CA ALA A 134 -3.01 4.15 0.16
C ALA A 134 -3.87 3.32 -0.79
N VAL A 135 -3.59 3.44 -2.08
CA VAL A 135 -4.08 2.54 -3.13
C VAL A 135 -2.89 1.94 -3.86
N LEU A 136 -3.05 0.74 -4.37
CA LEU A 136 -2.02 0.07 -5.16
C LEU A 136 -2.54 -0.13 -6.58
N TRP A 137 -1.73 0.27 -7.56
CA TRP A 137 -1.97 -0.03 -8.97
C TRP A 137 -0.67 -0.45 -9.62
N HIS A 138 -0.66 -1.60 -10.26
CA HIS A 138 0.56 -2.14 -10.87
C HIS A 138 0.84 -1.47 -12.23
N PRO A 139 2.02 -0.88 -12.45
CA PRO A 139 2.32 -0.16 -13.68
C PRO A 139 2.15 -0.97 -14.96
N HIS A 140 2.44 -2.27 -14.92
CA HIS A 140 2.31 -3.14 -16.10
C HIS A 140 0.85 -3.31 -16.54
N THR A 141 -0.12 -3.14 -15.65
CA THR A 141 -1.56 -3.25 -15.99
C THR A 141 -2.09 -2.05 -16.77
N LEU A 142 -1.31 -0.97 -16.87
CA LEU A 142 -1.66 0.22 -17.63
C LEU A 142 -1.37 0.09 -19.12
N THR A 143 -0.71 -0.97 -19.54
CA THR A 143 -0.40 -1.23 -20.93
C THR A 143 -1.65 -1.60 -21.74
N GLN A 144 -1.60 -1.42 -23.05
CA GLN A 144 -2.76 -1.63 -23.91
C GLN A 144 -3.21 -3.09 -23.93
N ASP A 145 -2.29 -4.02 -23.91
CA ASP A 145 -2.52 -5.46 -23.90
C ASP A 145 -3.12 -5.96 -22.57
N TYR A 146 -2.81 -5.30 -21.44
CA TYR A 146 -3.42 -5.61 -20.16
C TYR A 146 -4.81 -4.99 -19.98
N GLY A 147 -4.99 -3.75 -20.43
CA GLY A 147 -6.31 -3.11 -20.61
C GLY A 147 -6.95 -2.51 -19.35
N TRP A 148 -6.22 -2.34 -18.22
CA TRP A 148 -6.78 -1.80 -16.97
C TRP A 148 -6.59 -0.29 -16.78
N ARG A 149 -6.03 0.38 -17.79
CA ARG A 149 -5.72 1.81 -17.75
C ARG A 149 -6.94 2.69 -17.45
N GLU A 150 -8.10 2.38 -18.06
CA GLU A 150 -9.33 3.16 -17.84
C GLU A 150 -9.79 3.13 -16.39
N GLY A 151 -9.63 2.01 -15.70
CA GLY A 151 -9.91 1.90 -14.28
C GLY A 151 -8.98 2.77 -13.43
N PHE A 152 -7.71 2.88 -13.79
CA PHE A 152 -6.77 3.78 -13.13
C PHE A 152 -7.16 5.25 -13.33
N ILE A 153 -7.54 5.65 -14.54
CA ILE A 153 -8.01 6.99 -14.82
C ILE A 153 -9.28 7.30 -14.01
N SER A 154 -10.23 6.35 -13.95
CA SER A 154 -11.44 6.48 -13.14
C SER A 154 -11.11 6.66 -11.65
N LEU A 155 -10.17 5.89 -11.11
CA LEU A 155 -9.66 6.05 -9.74
C LEU A 155 -9.12 7.48 -9.48
N LEU A 156 -8.28 7.99 -10.38
CA LEU A 156 -7.71 9.34 -10.24
C LEU A 156 -8.80 10.43 -10.28
N ASN A 157 -9.80 10.29 -11.14
CA ASN A 157 -10.93 11.23 -11.22
C ASN A 157 -11.74 11.22 -9.92
N ILE A 158 -12.05 10.05 -9.36
CA ILE A 158 -12.75 9.93 -8.07
C ILE A 158 -11.96 10.61 -6.95
N ILE A 159 -10.64 10.37 -6.87
CA ILE A 159 -9.79 11.02 -5.87
C ILE A 159 -9.81 12.55 -6.04
N GLN A 160 -9.75 13.04 -7.27
CA GLN A 160 -9.79 14.47 -7.55
C GLN A 160 -11.12 15.10 -7.13
N ASP A 161 -12.24 14.44 -7.40
CA ASP A 161 -13.56 14.95 -7.05
C ASP A 161 -13.80 14.95 -5.53
N LEU A 162 -13.37 13.90 -4.82
CA LEU A 162 -13.42 13.87 -3.37
C LEU A 162 -12.57 14.99 -2.73
N ARG A 163 -11.40 15.30 -3.30
CA ARG A 163 -10.56 16.41 -2.80
C ARG A 163 -11.21 17.78 -2.97
N LYS A 164 -11.95 18.02 -4.05
CA LYS A 164 -12.68 19.29 -4.26
C LYS A 164 -13.76 19.54 -3.24
N SER A 165 -14.35 18.51 -2.67
CA SER A 165 -15.42 18.64 -1.68
C SER A 165 -14.93 19.05 -0.28
N PHE A 166 -13.62 19.17 -0.07
CA PHE A 166 -13.01 19.77 1.13
C PHE A 166 -12.77 21.28 1.03
N LEU A 167 -12.90 21.84 -0.19
CA LEU A 167 -12.71 23.27 -0.45
C LEU A 167 -14.04 24.02 -0.48
#